data_f490529b0f5fe2c9d4b39bc974297dac
#
_entry.id   f490529b0f5fe2c9d4b39bc974297dac
#
_cell.length_a   1.000
_cell.length_b   1.000
_cell.length_c   1.000
_cell.angle_alpha   90.00
_cell.angle_beta   90.00
_cell.angle_gamma   90.00
#
_symmetry.space_group_name_H-M   'P 1'
#
loop_
_entity.id
_entity.type
_entity.pdbx_description
1 polymer ?
#
loop_
_entity_poly.entity_id
_entity_poly.type
_entity_poly.pdbx_seq_one_letter_code
_entity_poly.pdbx_strand_id
1 'polypeptide(L)'
;MEQNTIRSNRWNEAARYGLIFGGISSAYIYLGRLMVALELTGTFGSILSFVLWTAKFIGCIKLMQYAMRKFSQDNPSAVRSDIFRLGRNIAVLSALVFSTFAVADIMYISTEYYQAAYTTIITEISKTLPAQNVEEMKNMLVDLPKYTFIGNFIYCSLYGIVLSFILSRNIPSQNPFINNTEEQ
;
A
#
# COMPACT_ATOMS: atom_id res chain seq x y z
N MET A 1 -30.77 -12.05 7.75
CA MET A 1 -30.72 -10.98 6.71
C MET A 1 -29.64 -9.93 7.01
N GLU A 2 -29.58 -9.39 8.21
CA GLU A 2 -28.69 -8.29 8.64
C GLU A 2 -27.19 -8.58 8.42
N GLN A 3 -26.69 -9.76 8.78
CA GLN A 3 -25.28 -10.13 8.56
C GLN A 3 -24.85 -10.14 7.09
N ASN A 4 -25.77 -10.50 6.17
CA ASN A 4 -25.46 -10.47 4.74
C ASN A 4 -25.37 -9.03 4.22
N THR A 5 -26.16 -8.11 4.76
CA THR A 5 -26.11 -6.68 4.43
C THR A 5 -24.80 -6.06 4.91
N ILE A 6 -24.36 -6.33 6.14
CA ILE A 6 -23.09 -5.86 6.69
C ILE A 6 -21.92 -6.40 5.84
N ARG A 7 -21.96 -7.66 5.43
CA ARG A 7 -20.93 -8.27 4.59
C ARG A 7 -20.85 -7.60 3.21
N SER A 8 -21.99 -7.32 2.58
CA SER A 8 -22.04 -6.64 1.28
C SER A 8 -21.52 -5.21 1.38
N ASN A 9 -21.97 -4.44 2.38
CA ASN A 9 -21.48 -3.08 2.63
C ASN A 9 -19.97 -3.06 2.87
N ARG A 10 -19.44 -4.00 3.65
CA ARG A 10 -18.02 -4.12 3.92
C ARG A 10 -17.19 -4.31 2.65
N TRP A 11 -17.64 -5.14 1.70
CA TRP A 11 -16.94 -5.36 0.44
C TRP A 11 -16.98 -4.14 -0.46
N ASN A 12 -18.13 -3.46 -0.56
CA ASN A 12 -18.28 -2.25 -1.36
C ASN A 12 -17.38 -1.11 -0.83
N GLU A 13 -17.39 -0.88 0.47
CA GLU A 13 -16.52 0.12 1.10
C GLU A 13 -15.04 -0.27 0.99
N ALA A 14 -14.71 -1.56 1.16
CA ALA A 14 -13.34 -2.04 0.98
C ALA A 14 -12.84 -1.84 -0.45
N ALA A 15 -13.65 -2.11 -1.46
CA ALA A 15 -13.29 -1.89 -2.86
C ALA A 15 -13.06 -0.40 -3.14
N ARG A 16 -13.97 0.47 -2.70
CA ARG A 16 -13.87 1.92 -2.88
C ARG A 16 -12.61 2.49 -2.25
N TYR A 17 -12.39 2.23 -0.97
CA TYR A 17 -11.20 2.73 -0.28
C TYR A 17 -9.92 2.04 -0.74
N GLY A 18 -9.96 0.76 -1.08
CA GLY A 18 -8.82 0.03 -1.64
C GLY A 18 -8.32 0.64 -2.95
N LEU A 19 -9.22 1.03 -3.85
CA LEU A 19 -8.87 1.77 -5.07
C LEU A 19 -8.26 3.14 -4.76
N ILE A 20 -8.85 3.89 -3.82
CA ILE A 20 -8.32 5.22 -3.44
C ILE A 20 -6.90 5.08 -2.88
N PHE A 21 -6.66 4.17 -1.96
CA PHE A 21 -5.34 3.95 -1.36
C PHE A 21 -4.31 3.45 -2.36
N GLY A 22 -4.71 2.48 -3.20
CA GLY A 22 -3.87 1.99 -4.29
C GLY A 22 -3.51 3.09 -5.28
N GLY A 23 -4.48 3.92 -5.65
CA GLY A 23 -4.29 5.09 -6.52
C GLY A 23 -3.33 6.14 -5.92
N ILE A 24 -3.52 6.50 -4.64
CA ILE A 24 -2.60 7.43 -3.94
C ILE A 24 -1.17 6.87 -3.93
N SER A 25 -1.03 5.56 -3.66
CA SER A 25 0.28 4.91 -3.63
C SER A 25 0.94 4.87 -5.01
N SER A 26 0.14 4.65 -6.07
CA SER A 26 0.62 4.68 -7.45
C SER A 26 1.01 6.09 -7.90
N ALA A 27 0.20 7.09 -7.56
CA ALA A 27 0.51 8.50 -7.85
C ALA A 27 1.82 8.96 -7.20
N TYR A 28 2.14 8.42 -6.03
CA TYR A 28 3.39 8.73 -5.33
C TYR A 28 4.64 8.29 -6.10
N ILE A 29 4.57 7.22 -6.90
CA ILE A 29 5.68 6.79 -7.78
C ILE A 29 6.02 7.92 -8.78
N TYR A 30 5.00 8.49 -9.40
CA TYR A 30 5.20 9.59 -10.37
C TYR A 30 5.68 10.87 -9.70
N LEU A 31 5.24 11.15 -8.49
CA LEU A 31 5.73 12.32 -7.74
C LEU A 31 7.24 12.25 -7.51
N GLY A 32 7.76 11.07 -7.16
CA GLY A 32 9.21 10.86 -7.02
C GLY A 32 9.97 11.09 -8.32
N ARG A 33 9.42 10.63 -9.46
CA ARG A 33 10.02 10.86 -10.77
C ARG A 33 9.98 12.31 -11.21
N LEU A 34 8.85 12.99 -10.95
CA LEU A 34 8.72 14.41 -11.23
C LEU A 34 9.80 15.22 -10.50
N MET A 35 10.11 14.86 -9.27
CA MET A 35 11.19 15.52 -8.51
C MET A 35 12.55 15.32 -9.17
N VAL A 36 12.83 14.11 -9.68
CA VAL A 36 14.07 13.84 -10.42
C VAL A 36 14.10 14.62 -11.73
N ALA A 37 12.98 14.65 -12.48
CA ALA A 37 12.87 15.37 -13.75
C ALA A 37 12.98 16.90 -13.58
N LEU A 38 12.59 17.44 -12.43
CA LEU A 38 12.75 18.85 -12.08
C LEU A 38 14.13 19.17 -11.46
N GLU A 39 15.07 18.21 -11.51
CA GLU A 39 16.41 18.35 -10.93
C GLU A 39 16.42 18.73 -9.44
N LEU A 40 15.34 18.45 -8.72
CA LEU A 40 15.23 18.68 -7.29
C LEU A 40 16.07 17.63 -6.53
N THR A 41 17.38 17.69 -6.76
CA THR A 41 18.38 16.77 -6.20
C THR A 41 19.09 17.42 -5.00
N GLY A 42 19.96 16.66 -4.31
CA GLY A 42 20.69 17.15 -3.15
C GLY A 42 19.85 17.24 -1.88
N THR A 43 20.27 18.10 -0.96
CA THR A 43 19.68 18.22 0.38
C THR A 43 18.21 18.66 0.34
N PHE A 44 17.89 19.62 -0.54
CA PHE A 44 16.52 20.11 -0.69
C PHE A 44 15.57 19.02 -1.21
N GLY A 45 15.98 18.27 -2.24
CA GLY A 45 15.21 17.16 -2.77
C GLY A 45 14.98 16.05 -1.74
N SER A 46 15.98 15.76 -0.91
CA SER A 46 15.86 14.77 0.17
C SER A 46 14.86 15.22 1.25
N ILE A 47 14.91 16.48 1.66
CA ILE A 47 13.94 17.05 2.62
C ILE A 47 12.52 17.01 2.05
N LEU A 48 12.34 17.43 0.81
CA LEU A 48 11.03 17.44 0.16
C LEU A 48 10.46 16.01 0.02
N SER A 49 11.30 15.03 -0.37
CA SER A 49 10.93 13.63 -0.43
C SER A 49 10.47 13.09 0.93
N PHE A 50 11.19 13.44 1.99
CA PHE A 50 10.83 13.02 3.36
C PHE A 50 9.49 13.64 3.81
N VAL A 51 9.26 14.92 3.53
CA VAL A 51 8.00 15.60 3.84
C VAL A 51 6.84 14.96 3.09
N LEU A 52 6.98 14.72 1.80
CA LEU A 52 5.96 14.06 0.97
C LEU A 52 5.68 12.63 1.42
N TRP A 53 6.72 11.87 1.77
CA TRP A 53 6.58 10.52 2.31
C TRP A 53 5.81 10.54 3.63
N THR A 54 6.17 11.45 4.54
CA THR A 54 5.50 11.61 5.84
C THR A 54 4.04 12.03 5.67
N ALA A 55 3.76 12.98 4.79
CA ALA A 55 2.41 13.43 4.47
C ALA A 55 1.55 12.28 3.92
N LYS A 56 2.08 11.49 2.96
CA LYS A 56 1.42 10.28 2.46
C LYS A 56 1.13 9.30 3.59
N PHE A 57 2.11 9.03 4.44
CA PHE A 57 2.01 8.06 5.53
C PHE A 57 0.91 8.46 6.52
N ILE A 58 0.95 9.70 7.02
CA ILE A 58 -0.06 10.23 7.94
C ILE A 58 -1.44 10.30 7.26
N GLY A 59 -1.49 10.74 6.01
CA GLY A 59 -2.72 10.79 5.22
C GLY A 59 -3.39 9.42 5.07
N CYS A 60 -2.62 8.39 4.76
CA CYS A 60 -3.11 7.02 4.68
C CYS A 60 -3.66 6.52 6.03
N ILE A 61 -2.95 6.76 7.14
CA ILE A 61 -3.44 6.38 8.48
C ILE A 61 -4.78 7.07 8.80
N LYS A 62 -4.87 8.37 8.58
CA LYS A 62 -6.08 9.15 8.83
C LYS A 62 -7.26 8.72 7.95
N LEU A 63 -7.00 8.48 6.67
CA LEU A 63 -8.02 8.00 5.74
C LEU A 63 -8.52 6.60 6.11
N MET A 64 -7.62 5.68 6.51
CA MET A 64 -7.98 4.36 7.00
C MET A 64 -8.85 4.46 8.26
N GLN A 65 -8.44 5.28 9.22
CA GLN A 65 -9.20 5.54 10.44
C GLN A 65 -10.59 6.11 10.13
N TYR A 66 -10.67 7.05 9.18
CA TYR A 66 -11.92 7.62 8.71
C TYR A 66 -12.84 6.57 8.10
N ALA A 67 -12.32 5.75 7.17
CA ALA A 67 -13.09 4.69 6.52
C ALA A 67 -13.67 3.69 7.54
N MET A 68 -12.85 3.26 8.51
CA MET A 68 -13.26 2.31 9.54
C MET A 68 -14.28 2.93 10.51
N ARG A 69 -14.11 4.20 10.91
CA ARG A 69 -15.07 4.92 11.77
C ARG A 69 -16.41 5.12 11.07
N LYS A 70 -16.37 5.57 9.82
CA LYS A 70 -17.58 5.76 9.02
C LYS A 70 -18.35 4.45 8.88
N PHE A 71 -17.69 3.35 8.57
CA PHE A 71 -18.32 2.04 8.49
C PHE A 71 -18.98 1.64 9.82
N SER A 72 -18.34 1.90 10.97
CA SER A 72 -18.89 1.64 12.29
C SER A 72 -20.15 2.49 12.56
N GLN A 73 -20.18 3.74 12.11
CA GLN A 73 -21.33 4.64 12.25
C GLN A 73 -22.50 4.24 11.34
N ASP A 74 -22.20 3.87 10.10
CA ASP A 74 -23.20 3.47 9.11
C ASP A 74 -23.79 2.07 9.40
N ASN A 75 -23.14 1.26 10.24
CA ASN A 75 -23.56 -0.08 10.62
C ASN A 75 -23.50 -0.27 12.14
N PRO A 76 -24.52 0.20 12.90
CA PRO A 76 -24.50 0.17 14.37
C PRO A 76 -24.38 -1.23 14.98
N SER A 77 -24.82 -2.27 14.26
CA SER A 77 -24.72 -3.68 14.68
C SER A 77 -23.34 -4.31 14.34
N ALA A 78 -22.43 -3.57 13.68
CA ALA A 78 -21.11 -4.07 13.37
C ALA A 78 -20.27 -4.21 14.64
N VAL A 79 -19.70 -5.39 14.83
CA VAL A 79 -18.78 -5.67 15.92
C VAL A 79 -17.34 -5.30 15.54
N ARG A 80 -16.47 -5.18 16.55
CA ARG A 80 -15.04 -4.85 16.35
C ARG A 80 -14.36 -5.73 15.27
N SER A 81 -14.71 -7.01 15.21
CA SER A 81 -14.16 -7.92 14.19
C SER A 81 -14.57 -7.54 12.78
N ASP A 82 -15.73 -6.93 12.56
CA ASP A 82 -16.16 -6.47 11.24
C ASP A 82 -15.40 -5.22 10.81
N ILE A 83 -15.13 -4.31 11.75
CA ILE A 83 -14.31 -3.12 11.53
C ILE A 83 -12.87 -3.54 11.16
N PHE A 84 -12.28 -4.48 11.88
CA PHE A 84 -10.96 -5.04 11.53
C PHE A 84 -10.97 -5.72 10.15
N ARG A 85 -12.01 -6.52 9.84
CA ARG A 85 -12.14 -7.20 8.55
C ARG A 85 -12.29 -6.19 7.40
N LEU A 86 -12.96 -5.06 7.62
CA LEU A 86 -12.99 -3.97 6.64
C LEU A 86 -11.59 -3.45 6.37
N GLY A 87 -10.87 -3.05 7.40
CA GLY A 87 -9.52 -2.51 7.26
C GLY A 87 -8.55 -3.49 6.58
N ARG A 88 -8.60 -4.77 6.96
CA ARG A 88 -7.85 -5.83 6.30
C ARG A 88 -8.19 -5.94 4.81
N ASN A 89 -9.46 -5.91 4.44
CA ASN A 89 -9.88 -6.00 3.04
C ASN A 89 -9.43 -4.77 2.24
N ILE A 90 -9.51 -3.57 2.82
CA ILE A 90 -8.96 -2.34 2.23
C ILE A 90 -7.46 -2.52 1.96
N ALA A 91 -6.71 -3.01 2.94
CA ALA A 91 -5.27 -3.21 2.83
C ALA A 91 -4.90 -4.16 1.68
N VAL A 92 -5.56 -5.33 1.60
CA VAL A 92 -5.30 -6.33 0.55
C VAL A 92 -5.67 -5.80 -0.83
N LEU A 93 -6.84 -5.15 -0.97
CA LEU A 93 -7.26 -4.58 -2.26
C LEU A 93 -6.36 -3.42 -2.70
N SER A 94 -5.98 -2.55 -1.78
CA SER A 94 -5.01 -1.46 -2.04
C SER A 94 -3.65 -2.00 -2.46
N ALA A 95 -3.15 -3.05 -1.79
CA ALA A 95 -1.90 -3.71 -2.13
C ALA A 95 -1.95 -4.34 -3.53
N LEU A 96 -3.08 -4.97 -3.88
CA LEU A 96 -3.29 -5.55 -5.21
C LEU A 96 -3.25 -4.47 -6.29
N VAL A 97 -4.01 -3.37 -6.12
CA VAL A 97 -4.04 -2.25 -7.07
C VAL A 97 -2.64 -1.65 -7.24
N PHE A 98 -1.95 -1.35 -6.13
CA PHE A 98 -0.62 -0.78 -6.17
C PHE A 98 0.41 -1.70 -6.82
N SER A 99 0.41 -3.01 -6.49
CA SER A 99 1.36 -3.97 -7.03
C SER A 99 1.15 -4.21 -8.53
N THR A 100 -0.11 -4.27 -8.96
CA THR A 100 -0.45 -4.38 -10.40
C THR A 100 0.03 -3.13 -11.15
N PHE A 101 -0.22 -1.95 -10.58
CA PHE A 101 0.22 -0.70 -11.17
C PHE A 101 1.75 -0.60 -11.24
N ALA A 102 2.46 -1.01 -10.18
CA ALA A 102 3.92 -0.99 -10.16
C ALA A 102 4.53 -1.91 -11.25
N VAL A 103 3.91 -3.07 -11.49
CA VAL A 103 4.32 -3.96 -12.60
C VAL A 103 4.02 -3.34 -13.95
N ALA A 104 2.82 -2.79 -14.14
CA ALA A 104 2.44 -2.12 -15.38
C ALA A 104 3.38 -0.95 -15.70
N ASP A 105 3.81 -0.24 -14.68
CA ASP A 105 4.78 0.84 -14.78
C ASP A 105 6.14 0.37 -15.30
N ILE A 106 6.66 -0.72 -14.74
CA ILE A 106 7.94 -1.33 -15.19
C ILE A 106 7.83 -1.85 -16.63
N MET A 107 6.73 -2.52 -16.96
CA MET A 107 6.61 -3.24 -18.23
C MET A 107 6.19 -2.36 -19.41
N TYR A 108 5.37 -1.32 -19.16
CA TYR A 108 4.68 -0.59 -20.24
C TYR A 108 4.89 0.92 -20.19
N ILE A 109 4.94 1.52 -18.98
CA ILE A 109 4.90 2.98 -18.88
C ILE A 109 6.31 3.57 -18.84
N SER A 110 7.21 2.96 -18.10
CA SER A 110 8.55 3.50 -17.85
C SER A 110 9.66 2.49 -18.12
N THR A 111 9.44 1.61 -19.08
CA THR A 111 10.35 0.52 -19.43
C THR A 111 11.77 1.02 -19.70
N GLU A 112 11.93 2.11 -20.46
CA GLU A 112 13.25 2.69 -20.79
C GLU A 112 13.99 3.19 -19.53
N TYR A 113 13.25 3.84 -18.62
CA TYR A 113 13.84 4.31 -17.36
C TYR A 113 14.42 3.15 -16.52
N TYR A 114 13.64 2.07 -16.41
CA TYR A 114 14.09 0.89 -15.65
C TYR A 114 15.24 0.17 -16.36
N GLN A 115 15.19 0.02 -17.69
CA GLN A 115 16.28 -0.58 -18.46
C GLN A 115 17.58 0.20 -18.33
N ALA A 116 17.52 1.53 -18.41
CA ALA A 116 18.70 2.38 -18.21
C ALA A 116 19.27 2.22 -16.80
N ALA A 117 18.43 2.23 -15.77
CA ALA A 117 18.85 2.03 -14.39
C ALA A 117 19.49 0.65 -14.18
N TYR A 118 18.92 -0.41 -14.76
CA TYR A 118 19.48 -1.77 -14.68
C TYR A 118 20.81 -1.90 -15.40
N THR A 119 20.91 -1.35 -16.60
CA THR A 119 22.17 -1.37 -17.35
C THR A 119 23.29 -0.71 -16.54
N THR A 120 23.00 0.42 -15.92
CA THR A 120 23.95 1.12 -15.04
C THR A 120 24.39 0.23 -13.86
N ILE A 121 23.42 -0.37 -13.15
CA ILE A 121 23.69 -1.25 -12.00
C ILE A 121 24.53 -2.46 -12.44
N ILE A 122 24.15 -3.14 -13.52
CA ILE A 122 24.91 -4.29 -14.06
C ILE A 122 26.32 -3.89 -14.43
N THR A 123 26.51 -2.74 -15.08
CA THR A 123 27.82 -2.25 -15.48
C THR A 123 28.71 -1.96 -14.28
N GLU A 124 28.16 -1.35 -13.21
CA GLU A 124 28.95 -1.10 -11.99
C GLU A 124 29.29 -2.39 -11.26
N ILE A 125 28.36 -3.32 -11.13
CA ILE A 125 28.56 -4.59 -10.43
C ILE A 125 29.50 -5.51 -11.19
N SER A 126 29.48 -5.50 -12.54
CA SER A 126 30.37 -6.32 -13.37
C SER A 126 31.85 -5.97 -13.19
N LYS A 127 32.17 -4.79 -12.64
CA LYS A 127 33.56 -4.41 -12.32
C LYS A 127 34.09 -5.12 -11.08
N THR A 128 33.22 -5.62 -10.21
CA THR A 128 33.57 -6.14 -8.88
C THR A 128 33.21 -7.61 -8.68
N LEU A 129 32.27 -8.16 -9.46
CA LEU A 129 31.78 -9.52 -9.32
C LEU A 129 32.28 -10.45 -10.44
N PRO A 130 32.47 -11.77 -10.15
CA PRO A 130 32.75 -12.79 -11.17
C PRO A 130 31.62 -12.83 -12.24
N ALA A 131 32.01 -13.17 -13.48
CA ALA A 131 31.11 -13.22 -14.63
C ALA A 131 29.85 -14.09 -14.40
N GLN A 132 29.99 -15.20 -13.69
CA GLN A 132 28.88 -16.09 -13.35
C GLN A 132 27.80 -15.38 -12.50
N ASN A 133 28.22 -14.62 -11.50
CA ASN A 133 27.27 -13.88 -10.62
C ASN A 133 26.57 -12.75 -11.39
N VAL A 134 27.26 -12.14 -12.36
CA VAL A 134 26.66 -11.11 -13.23
C VAL A 134 25.60 -11.72 -14.13
N GLU A 135 25.78 -12.94 -14.62
CA GLU A 135 24.80 -13.65 -15.44
C GLU A 135 23.58 -14.07 -14.63
N GLU A 136 23.78 -14.56 -13.42
CA GLU A 136 22.67 -14.83 -12.48
C GLU A 136 21.84 -13.58 -12.18
N MET A 137 22.49 -12.43 -11.96
CA MET A 137 21.82 -11.16 -11.78
C MET A 137 21.02 -10.72 -13.00
N LYS A 138 21.55 -10.89 -14.21
CA LYS A 138 20.81 -10.60 -15.45
C LYS A 138 19.54 -11.45 -15.54
N ASN A 139 19.62 -12.72 -15.19
CA ASN A 139 18.46 -13.61 -15.16
C ASN A 139 17.41 -13.17 -14.11
N MET A 140 17.85 -12.72 -12.94
CA MET A 140 16.96 -12.16 -11.93
C MET A 140 16.23 -10.89 -12.42
N LEU A 141 16.84 -10.09 -13.28
CA LEU A 141 16.22 -8.89 -13.84
C LEU A 141 15.06 -9.19 -14.80
N VAL A 142 15.10 -10.34 -15.49
CA VAL A 142 13.97 -10.80 -16.33
C VAL A 142 12.73 -11.07 -15.48
N ASP A 143 12.92 -11.61 -14.28
CA ASP A 143 11.85 -11.91 -13.31
C ASP A 143 11.48 -10.72 -12.40
N LEU A 144 12.10 -9.57 -12.58
CA LEU A 144 11.89 -8.40 -11.71
C LEU A 144 10.44 -7.96 -11.59
N PRO A 145 9.61 -7.91 -12.67
CA PRO A 145 8.19 -7.55 -12.54
C PRO A 145 7.46 -8.47 -11.57
N LYS A 146 7.76 -9.78 -11.61
CA LYS A 146 7.19 -10.79 -10.72
C LYS A 146 7.61 -10.56 -9.27
N TYR A 147 8.90 -10.33 -9.02
CA TYR A 147 9.39 -10.04 -7.67
C TYR A 147 8.84 -8.72 -7.14
N THR A 148 8.72 -7.70 -7.98
CA THR A 148 8.12 -6.42 -7.63
C THR A 148 6.65 -6.58 -7.24
N PHE A 149 5.87 -7.37 -7.99
CA PHE A 149 4.48 -7.65 -7.64
C PHE A 149 4.38 -8.33 -6.27
N ILE A 150 5.06 -9.46 -6.12
CA ILE A 150 5.01 -10.28 -4.89
C ILE A 150 5.49 -9.48 -3.68
N GLY A 151 6.63 -8.81 -3.81
CA GLY A 151 7.22 -8.01 -2.73
C GLY A 151 6.32 -6.87 -2.28
N ASN A 152 5.82 -6.07 -3.21
CA ASN A 152 4.91 -4.98 -2.91
C ASN A 152 3.58 -5.48 -2.33
N PHE A 153 3.01 -6.55 -2.91
CA PHE A 153 1.75 -7.11 -2.44
C PHE A 153 1.86 -7.61 -0.99
N ILE A 154 2.88 -8.39 -0.69
CA ILE A 154 3.11 -8.93 0.67
C ILE A 154 3.38 -7.77 1.63
N TYR A 155 4.31 -6.87 1.30
CA TYR A 155 4.70 -5.78 2.18
C TYR A 155 3.52 -4.85 2.50
N CYS A 156 2.81 -4.37 1.48
CA CYS A 156 1.68 -3.46 1.66
C CYS A 156 0.50 -4.13 2.37
N SER A 157 0.23 -5.41 2.07
CA SER A 157 -0.83 -6.16 2.74
C SER A 157 -0.54 -6.35 4.22
N LEU A 158 0.66 -6.82 4.57
CA LEU A 158 1.05 -7.02 5.97
C LEU A 158 1.02 -5.71 6.75
N TYR A 159 1.62 -4.66 6.20
CA TYR A 159 1.60 -3.34 6.82
C TYR A 159 0.17 -2.84 7.07
N GLY A 160 -0.70 -2.92 6.07
CA GLY A 160 -2.08 -2.47 6.19
C GLY A 160 -2.91 -3.33 7.15
N ILE A 161 -2.66 -4.66 7.23
CA ILE A 161 -3.32 -5.56 8.20
C ILE A 161 -2.92 -5.18 9.64
N VAL A 162 -1.63 -4.97 9.90
CA VAL A 162 -1.14 -4.54 11.22
C VAL A 162 -1.74 -3.19 11.60
N LEU A 163 -1.75 -2.23 10.68
CA LEU A 163 -2.38 -0.92 10.89
C LEU A 163 -3.87 -1.05 11.20
N SER A 164 -4.60 -1.89 10.45
CA SER A 164 -6.02 -2.15 10.67
C SER A 164 -6.29 -2.74 12.05
N PHE A 165 -5.43 -3.64 12.51
CA PHE A 165 -5.53 -4.23 13.85
C PHE A 165 -5.37 -3.16 14.94
N ILE A 166 -4.38 -2.30 14.82
CA ILE A 166 -4.15 -1.21 15.78
C ILE A 166 -5.32 -0.23 15.78
N LEU A 167 -5.77 0.21 14.60
CA LEU A 167 -6.84 1.19 14.46
C LEU A 167 -8.20 0.64 14.94
N SER A 168 -8.49 -0.65 14.70
CA SER A 168 -9.75 -1.26 15.12
C SER A 168 -9.93 -1.28 16.64
N ARG A 169 -8.84 -1.25 17.40
CA ARG A 169 -8.88 -1.16 18.86
C ARG A 169 -9.32 0.22 19.36
N ASN A 170 -9.05 1.25 18.58
CA ASN A 170 -9.33 2.64 18.94
C ASN A 170 -10.67 3.16 18.40
N ILE A 171 -11.45 2.28 17.74
CA ILE A 171 -12.77 2.64 17.20
C ILE A 171 -13.83 1.96 18.07
N PRO A 172 -14.70 2.74 18.78
CA PRO A 172 -15.77 2.16 19.56
C PRO A 172 -16.74 1.41 18.66
N SER A 173 -17.07 0.17 19.02
CA SER A 173 -18.21 -0.53 18.43
C SER A 173 -19.47 0.05 19.08
N GLN A 174 -20.45 0.39 18.27
CA GLN A 174 -21.73 0.93 18.78
C GLN A 174 -22.68 -0.15 19.32
N ASN A 175 -22.20 -1.40 19.46
CA ASN A 175 -23.02 -2.49 19.93
C ASN A 175 -23.31 -2.33 21.43
N PRO A 176 -24.55 -1.99 21.85
CA PRO A 176 -24.89 -1.66 23.23
C PRO A 176 -24.72 -2.85 24.20
N PHE A 177 -24.64 -4.07 23.69
CA PHE A 177 -24.51 -5.27 24.54
C PHE A 177 -23.07 -5.61 24.99
N ILE A 178 -22.04 -4.98 24.40
CA ILE A 178 -20.63 -5.23 24.77
C ILE A 178 -20.13 -4.26 25.83
N ASN A 179 -20.73 -3.06 25.92
CA ASN A 179 -20.29 -2.03 26.87
C ASN A 179 -20.70 -2.33 28.32
N ASN A 180 -21.60 -3.28 28.58
CA ASN A 180 -22.08 -3.60 29.91
C ASN A 180 -21.28 -4.73 30.60
N THR A 181 -20.26 -5.30 29.95
CA THR A 181 -19.49 -6.43 30.51
C THR A 181 -18.14 -6.00 31.09
N GLU A 182 -17.72 -4.76 30.87
CA GLU A 182 -16.43 -4.23 31.39
C GLU A 182 -16.59 -3.35 32.65
N GLU A 183 -17.81 -3.17 33.18
CA GLU A 183 -18.10 -2.40 34.41
C GLU A 183 -18.62 -3.26 35.57
N GLN A 184 -18.34 -4.57 35.60
CA GLN A 184 -18.62 -5.40 36.78
C GLN A 184 -17.36 -6.04 37.32
#